data_a2e68ce392e34cc13dd66c6ad41a89d5
#
_entry.id   a2e68ce392e34cc13dd66c6ad41a89d5
#
_cell.length_a   1.000
_cell.length_b   1.000
_cell.length_c   1.000
_cell.angle_alpha   90.00
_cell.angle_beta   90.00
_cell.angle_gamma   90.00
#
_symmetry.space_group_name_H-M   'P 1'
#
loop_
_entity.id
_entity.type
_entity.pdbx_description
1 polymer ?
#
loop_
_entity_poly.entity_id
_entity_poly.type
_entity_poly.pdbx_seq_one_letter_code
_entity_poly.pdbx_strand_id
1 'polypeptide(L)'
;MAEQRNQTPAGDNTQWTTVIRPRTGWFDVDLEELWRYRDLIVMFVKRNFTVMYKQTILGPLWIILNPLITTVLFNVVFGGIAGLSTDGTPSFLFYMAGNTVWTFFASCINGTANTFVANSQVFGKVYFPRLTTPISQVLTSLINFFIQFVMYILFWVYFAVTGSGVHLTAWAFAVPLVVLEVMLLGLGVGIIVSALTTKYRDLAIAVSFGVQLWMYISPVVYPLSSLEDSPRLQMLMRLNPMTAPIEVFRMGTLGTSTVEVGNLIYSLIVTAAALVLGVVLFSRIEKTFMDTV
;
A
#
# COMPACT_ATOMS: atom_id res chain seq x y z
N MET A 1 -7.45 -55.14 2.85
CA MET A 1 -6.49 -55.51 3.89
C MET A 1 -5.11 -55.47 3.30
N ALA A 2 -4.36 -54.43 3.57
CA ALA A 2 -2.89 -54.40 3.53
C ALA A 2 -2.48 -53.09 4.25
N GLU A 3 -2.16 -53.31 5.51
CA GLU A 3 -1.51 -52.30 6.40
C GLU A 3 -0.11 -52.06 5.86
N GLN A 4 0.12 -50.91 5.22
CA GLN A 4 1.49 -50.44 4.98
C GLN A 4 2.02 -49.84 6.28
N ARG A 5 2.77 -50.65 7.02
CA ARG A 5 3.65 -50.23 8.13
C ARG A 5 4.58 -49.14 7.68
N ASN A 6 4.41 -48.01 8.30
CA ASN A 6 5.38 -46.89 8.34
C ASN A 6 6.67 -47.41 9.03
N GLN A 7 7.63 -47.92 8.29
CA GLN A 7 8.97 -48.20 8.79
C GLN A 7 9.76 -46.91 8.77
N THR A 8 9.87 -46.29 9.94
CA THR A 8 10.88 -45.28 10.21
C THR A 8 12.25 -45.97 10.21
N PRO A 9 13.21 -45.61 9.35
CA PRO A 9 14.56 -46.13 9.45
C PRO A 9 15.19 -45.62 10.75
N ALA A 10 15.54 -46.54 11.63
CA ALA A 10 16.29 -46.27 12.83
C ALA A 10 17.75 -45.90 12.45
N GLY A 11 18.24 -44.80 12.95
CA GLY A 11 19.66 -44.50 13.09
C GLY A 11 20.26 -43.54 12.11
N ASP A 12 19.80 -42.25 12.13
CA ASP A 12 20.66 -41.17 11.77
C ASP A 12 20.32 -39.95 12.67
N ASN A 13 21.20 -39.65 13.62
CA ASN A 13 21.11 -38.50 14.53
C ASN A 13 21.43 -37.19 13.82
N THR A 14 21.11 -37.07 12.53
CA THR A 14 21.13 -35.79 11.82
C THR A 14 19.97 -34.97 12.27
N GLN A 15 20.22 -34.04 13.22
CA GLN A 15 19.29 -32.97 13.54
C GLN A 15 19.16 -32.08 12.31
N TRP A 16 18.13 -32.34 11.49
CA TRP A 16 17.80 -31.48 10.37
C TRP A 16 17.45 -30.08 10.90
N THR A 17 18.19 -29.09 10.48
CA THR A 17 17.93 -27.66 10.83
C THR A 17 16.67 -27.12 10.15
N THR A 18 16.26 -27.73 9.05
CA THR A 18 15.07 -27.31 8.31
C THR A 18 14.47 -28.49 7.57
N VAL A 19 13.19 -28.79 7.80
CA VAL A 19 12.43 -29.80 7.08
C VAL A 19 11.45 -29.11 6.13
N ILE A 20 11.70 -29.20 4.83
CA ILE A 20 10.79 -28.67 3.80
C ILE A 20 9.69 -29.71 3.56
N ARG A 21 8.46 -29.39 3.92
CA ARG A 21 7.28 -30.23 3.67
C ARG A 21 6.42 -29.59 2.57
N PRO A 22 5.81 -30.38 1.66
CA PRO A 22 4.87 -29.85 0.69
C PRO A 22 3.65 -29.26 1.43
N ARG A 23 3.33 -28.00 1.12
CA ARG A 23 2.20 -27.28 1.73
C ARG A 23 0.92 -27.60 0.96
N THR A 24 -0.08 -28.17 1.63
CA THR A 24 -1.36 -28.56 1.01
C THR A 24 -2.53 -27.65 1.40
N GLY A 25 -2.41 -26.85 2.46
CA GLY A 25 -3.46 -25.98 2.99
C GLY A 25 -3.76 -24.74 2.13
N TRP A 26 -4.99 -24.22 2.21
CA TRP A 26 -5.42 -22.99 1.52
C TRP A 26 -4.97 -21.71 2.26
N PHE A 27 -4.69 -21.81 3.57
CA PHE A 27 -4.22 -20.76 4.47
C PHE A 27 -2.84 -21.06 5.05
N ASP A 28 -1.99 -21.71 4.30
CA ASP A 28 -0.71 -22.22 4.78
C ASP A 28 0.36 -21.10 4.79
N VAL A 29 0.04 -19.97 5.44
CA VAL A 29 0.98 -18.88 5.68
C VAL A 29 1.61 -19.09 7.05
N ASP A 30 2.87 -19.49 7.05
CA ASP A 30 3.66 -19.63 8.26
C ASP A 30 4.27 -18.27 8.63
N LEU A 31 3.60 -17.56 9.56
CA LEU A 31 4.08 -16.27 10.05
C LEU A 31 5.38 -16.42 10.86
N GLU A 32 5.61 -17.58 11.49
CA GLU A 32 6.84 -17.86 12.21
C GLU A 32 8.01 -18.01 11.24
N GLU A 33 7.80 -18.74 10.15
CA GLU A 33 8.78 -18.84 9.07
C GLU A 33 9.06 -17.46 8.47
N LEU A 34 8.04 -16.65 8.18
CA LEU A 34 8.21 -15.30 7.67
C LEU A 34 9.02 -14.42 8.63
N TRP A 35 8.79 -14.54 9.93
CA TRP A 35 9.58 -13.84 10.96
C TRP A 35 11.04 -14.30 11.01
N ARG A 36 11.29 -15.58 10.77
CA ARG A 36 12.65 -16.14 10.66
C ARG A 36 13.42 -15.52 9.49
N TYR A 37 12.72 -15.18 8.41
CA TYR A 37 13.30 -14.53 7.23
C TYR A 37 13.27 -12.99 7.27
N ARG A 38 13.07 -12.34 8.44
CA ARG A 38 13.04 -10.88 8.57
C ARG A 38 14.31 -10.20 8.03
N ASP A 39 15.48 -10.82 8.20
CA ASP A 39 16.76 -10.27 7.72
C ASP A 39 16.79 -10.25 6.19
N LEU A 40 16.19 -11.24 5.54
CA LEU A 40 16.00 -11.27 4.09
C LEU A 40 15.05 -10.16 3.63
N ILE A 41 13.95 -9.91 4.38
CA ILE A 41 13.04 -8.79 4.10
C ILE A 41 13.80 -7.47 4.14
N VAL A 42 14.60 -7.22 5.19
CA VAL A 42 15.43 -6.00 5.32
C VAL A 42 16.44 -5.89 4.18
N MET A 43 17.07 -6.99 3.77
CA MET A 43 17.99 -7.01 2.63
C MET A 43 17.27 -6.64 1.33
N PHE A 44 16.08 -7.17 1.08
CA PHE A 44 15.27 -6.81 -0.08
C PHE A 44 14.83 -5.35 -0.05
N VAL A 45 14.43 -4.81 1.10
CA VAL A 45 14.10 -3.38 1.26
C VAL A 45 15.30 -2.51 0.89
N LYS A 46 16.50 -2.80 1.43
CA LYS A 46 17.73 -2.09 1.10
C LYS A 46 18.06 -2.18 -0.39
N ARG A 47 17.94 -3.37 -0.98
CA ARG A 47 18.15 -3.59 -2.42
C ARG A 47 17.17 -2.76 -3.25
N ASN A 48 15.86 -2.85 -2.96
CA ASN A 48 14.82 -2.17 -3.71
C ASN A 48 15.01 -0.66 -3.66
N PHE A 49 15.28 -0.10 -2.46
CA PHE A 49 15.57 1.32 -2.30
C PHE A 49 16.82 1.74 -3.08
N THR A 50 17.90 0.97 -3.00
CA THR A 50 19.14 1.27 -3.70
C THR A 50 18.95 1.22 -5.22
N VAL A 51 18.29 0.18 -5.74
CA VAL A 51 18.08 0.00 -7.19
C VAL A 51 17.21 1.10 -7.76
N MET A 52 16.18 1.55 -7.03
CA MET A 52 15.26 2.61 -7.47
C MET A 52 15.98 3.93 -7.77
N TYR A 53 17.04 4.25 -7.03
CA TYR A 53 17.72 5.55 -7.11
C TYR A 53 19.17 5.47 -7.62
N LYS A 54 19.73 4.26 -7.76
CA LYS A 54 21.07 4.07 -8.30
C LYS A 54 21.10 4.50 -9.77
N GLN A 55 22.13 5.26 -10.13
CA GLN A 55 22.37 5.76 -11.50
C GLN A 55 21.32 6.78 -12.00
N THR A 56 20.57 7.41 -11.08
CA THR A 56 19.69 8.54 -11.44
C THR A 56 20.37 9.88 -11.09
N ILE A 57 20.16 10.92 -11.91
CA ILE A 57 20.80 12.24 -11.74
C ILE A 57 20.39 12.87 -10.41
N LEU A 58 19.11 12.83 -10.07
CA LEU A 58 18.55 13.44 -8.86
C LEU A 58 18.46 12.46 -7.69
N GLY A 59 18.70 11.16 -7.92
CA GLY A 59 18.66 10.14 -6.87
C GLY A 59 17.36 10.14 -6.06
N PRO A 60 17.46 10.06 -4.72
CA PRO A 60 16.30 10.05 -3.84
C PRO A 60 15.47 11.34 -3.86
N LEU A 61 15.99 12.43 -4.45
CA LEU A 61 15.24 13.70 -4.55
C LEU A 61 13.91 13.53 -5.32
N TRP A 62 13.84 12.54 -6.22
CA TRP A 62 12.60 12.22 -6.94
C TRP A 62 11.45 11.82 -6.01
N ILE A 63 11.73 11.27 -4.82
CA ILE A 63 10.71 10.94 -3.82
C ILE A 63 9.93 12.20 -3.40
N ILE A 64 10.65 13.33 -3.35
CA ILE A 64 10.11 14.63 -2.91
C ILE A 64 9.54 15.39 -4.12
N LEU A 65 10.28 15.45 -5.22
CA LEU A 65 9.91 16.29 -6.37
C LEU A 65 8.60 15.84 -7.03
N ASN A 66 8.40 14.53 -7.26
CA ASN A 66 7.19 14.06 -7.91
C ASN A 66 5.90 14.42 -7.16
N PRO A 67 5.75 14.12 -5.85
CA PRO A 67 4.56 14.54 -5.10
C PRO A 67 4.43 16.05 -4.98
N LEU A 68 5.55 16.78 -4.90
CA LEU A 68 5.52 18.23 -4.83
C LEU A 68 4.99 18.85 -6.13
N ILE A 69 5.53 18.42 -7.28
CA ILE A 69 5.06 18.88 -8.61
C ILE A 69 3.57 18.54 -8.79
N THR A 70 3.16 17.34 -8.43
CA THR A 70 1.75 16.93 -8.50
C THR A 70 0.88 17.81 -7.59
N THR A 71 1.32 18.11 -6.38
CA THR A 71 0.60 18.99 -5.46
C THR A 71 0.49 20.41 -6.01
N VAL A 72 1.56 20.97 -6.59
CA VAL A 72 1.54 22.28 -7.25
C VAL A 72 0.55 22.27 -8.42
N LEU A 73 0.57 21.24 -9.26
CA LEU A 73 -0.38 21.09 -10.36
C LEU A 73 -1.83 21.03 -9.86
N PHE A 74 -2.10 20.26 -8.81
CA PHE A 74 -3.44 20.17 -8.23
C PHE A 74 -3.87 21.53 -7.65
N ASN A 75 -2.98 22.21 -6.97
CA ASN A 75 -3.27 23.55 -6.41
C ASN A 75 -3.59 24.57 -7.52
N VAL A 76 -2.86 24.56 -8.62
CA VAL A 76 -3.11 25.47 -9.75
C VAL A 76 -4.40 25.10 -10.49
N VAL A 77 -4.56 23.82 -10.85
CA VAL A 77 -5.68 23.39 -11.68
C VAL A 77 -7.00 23.36 -10.89
N PHE A 78 -7.01 22.70 -9.75
CA PHE A 78 -8.26 22.49 -8.99
C PHE A 78 -8.54 23.64 -8.02
N GLY A 79 -7.52 24.18 -7.36
CA GLY A 79 -7.66 25.31 -6.47
C GLY A 79 -7.77 26.65 -7.21
N GLY A 80 -6.90 26.87 -8.23
CA GLY A 80 -6.86 28.15 -8.96
C GLY A 80 -7.86 28.24 -10.10
N ILE A 81 -7.82 27.29 -11.06
CA ILE A 81 -8.64 27.35 -12.30
C ILE A 81 -10.05 26.87 -12.05
N ALA A 82 -10.21 25.68 -11.43
CA ALA A 82 -11.53 25.09 -11.17
C ALA A 82 -12.21 25.68 -9.93
N GLY A 83 -11.49 26.35 -9.04
CA GLY A 83 -12.04 27.00 -7.85
C GLY A 83 -12.71 26.03 -6.86
N LEU A 84 -12.23 24.78 -6.78
CA LEU A 84 -12.80 23.79 -5.87
C LEU A 84 -12.57 24.20 -4.41
N SER A 85 -13.60 24.02 -3.59
CA SER A 85 -13.50 24.25 -2.14
C SER A 85 -12.45 23.33 -1.51
N THR A 86 -11.79 23.83 -0.49
CA THR A 86 -10.86 23.08 0.35
C THR A 86 -11.23 23.20 1.83
N ASP A 87 -12.54 23.40 2.12
CA ASP A 87 -13.12 23.53 3.46
C ASP A 87 -12.40 24.56 4.35
N GLY A 88 -11.98 25.70 3.74
CA GLY A 88 -11.32 26.79 4.45
C GLY A 88 -9.85 26.56 4.82
N THR A 89 -9.27 25.43 4.39
CA THR A 89 -7.83 25.17 4.57
C THR A 89 -7.01 25.69 3.40
N PRO A 90 -5.69 25.99 3.60
CA PRO A 90 -4.79 26.32 2.51
C PRO A 90 -4.81 25.19 1.46
N SER A 91 -5.21 25.52 0.23
CA SER A 91 -5.42 24.56 -0.85
C SER A 91 -4.18 23.70 -1.13
N PHE A 92 -2.99 24.30 -1.03
CA PHE A 92 -1.73 23.59 -1.18
C PHE A 92 -1.59 22.43 -0.17
N LEU A 93 -1.86 22.68 1.12
CA LEU A 93 -1.80 21.64 2.16
C LEU A 93 -2.90 20.59 2.01
N PHE A 94 -4.09 21.01 1.61
CA PHE A 94 -5.21 20.13 1.35
C PHE A 94 -4.88 19.09 0.27
N TYR A 95 -4.36 19.55 -0.87
CA TYR A 95 -3.93 18.65 -1.96
C TYR A 95 -2.73 17.81 -1.57
N MET A 96 -1.78 18.38 -0.84
CA MET A 96 -0.60 17.68 -0.39
C MET A 96 -0.95 16.54 0.57
N ALA A 97 -1.87 16.74 1.51
CA ALA A 97 -2.36 15.74 2.44
C ALA A 97 -2.96 14.53 1.67
N GLY A 98 -3.91 14.79 0.78
CA GLY A 98 -4.54 13.75 -0.03
C GLY A 98 -3.54 13.03 -0.94
N ASN A 99 -2.67 13.77 -1.63
CA ASN A 99 -1.69 13.22 -2.54
C ASN A 99 -0.64 12.35 -1.82
N THR A 100 -0.22 12.71 -0.61
CA THR A 100 0.76 11.94 0.18
C THR A 100 0.20 10.56 0.54
N VAL A 101 -1.02 10.50 1.05
CA VAL A 101 -1.70 9.24 1.40
C VAL A 101 -1.96 8.40 0.14
N TRP A 102 -2.42 9.04 -0.94
CA TRP A 102 -2.71 8.36 -2.20
C TRP A 102 -1.45 7.77 -2.86
N THR A 103 -0.37 8.55 -2.93
CA THR A 103 0.91 8.11 -3.53
C THR A 103 1.48 6.90 -2.79
N PHE A 104 1.33 6.87 -1.46
CA PHE A 104 1.70 5.71 -0.66
C PHE A 104 0.89 4.47 -1.03
N PHE A 105 -0.44 4.58 -1.06
CA PHE A 105 -1.33 3.50 -1.49
C PHE A 105 -0.99 2.98 -2.89
N ALA A 106 -0.88 3.88 -3.87
CA ALA A 106 -0.55 3.57 -5.24
C ALA A 106 0.82 2.86 -5.38
N SER A 107 1.82 3.31 -4.59
CA SER A 107 3.14 2.70 -4.55
C SER A 107 3.10 1.28 -3.98
N CYS A 108 2.29 1.03 -2.95
CA CYS A 108 2.09 -0.31 -2.40
C CYS A 108 1.49 -1.26 -3.44
N ILE A 109 0.45 -0.84 -4.15
CA ILE A 109 -0.18 -1.67 -5.20
C ILE A 109 0.78 -1.93 -6.35
N ASN A 110 1.31 -0.86 -6.97
CA ASN A 110 2.14 -0.98 -8.17
C ASN A 110 3.44 -1.74 -7.90
N GLY A 111 4.06 -1.53 -6.74
CA GLY A 111 5.25 -2.26 -6.32
C GLY A 111 4.97 -3.75 -6.10
N THR A 112 3.84 -4.09 -5.50
CA THR A 112 3.46 -5.47 -5.22
C THR A 112 2.96 -6.19 -6.47
N ALA A 113 2.24 -5.52 -7.36
CA ALA A 113 1.64 -6.07 -8.57
C ALA A 113 2.61 -6.84 -9.47
N ASN A 114 3.86 -6.41 -9.53
CA ASN A 114 4.89 -6.99 -10.40
C ASN A 114 5.83 -7.97 -9.68
N THR A 115 5.58 -8.28 -8.41
CA THR A 115 6.53 -9.00 -7.55
C THR A 115 6.89 -10.38 -8.07
N PHE A 116 5.94 -11.18 -8.56
CA PHE A 116 6.22 -12.51 -9.11
C PHE A 116 7.07 -12.45 -10.37
N VAL A 117 6.70 -11.59 -11.31
CA VAL A 117 7.40 -11.48 -12.60
C VAL A 117 8.82 -10.94 -12.38
N ALA A 118 8.98 -9.92 -11.55
CA ALA A 118 10.27 -9.29 -11.29
C ALA A 118 11.27 -10.18 -10.53
N ASN A 119 10.78 -11.13 -9.72
CA ASN A 119 11.62 -12.01 -8.90
C ASN A 119 11.61 -13.48 -9.37
N SER A 120 11.04 -13.79 -10.53
CA SER A 120 10.91 -15.16 -11.06
C SER A 120 12.23 -15.91 -11.09
N GLN A 121 13.33 -15.28 -11.52
CA GLN A 121 14.67 -15.89 -11.57
C GLN A 121 15.23 -16.25 -10.18
N VAL A 122 14.82 -15.53 -9.13
CA VAL A 122 15.28 -15.79 -7.76
C VAL A 122 14.47 -16.93 -7.14
N PHE A 123 13.15 -16.95 -7.38
CA PHE A 123 12.24 -17.99 -6.87
C PHE A 123 12.58 -19.39 -7.34
N GLY A 124 13.16 -19.54 -8.54
CA GLY A 124 13.59 -20.85 -9.07
C GLY A 124 14.93 -21.35 -8.52
N LYS A 125 15.72 -20.49 -7.85
CA LYS A 125 17.09 -20.84 -7.43
C LYS A 125 17.26 -20.98 -5.92
N VAL A 126 16.45 -20.29 -5.13
CA VAL A 126 16.58 -20.25 -3.66
C VAL A 126 15.21 -20.40 -3.03
N TYR A 127 15.13 -21.31 -2.04
CA TYR A 127 13.91 -21.46 -1.24
C TYR A 127 13.82 -20.39 -0.16
N PHE A 128 12.72 -19.63 -0.15
CA PHE A 128 12.31 -18.72 0.92
C PHE A 128 10.79 -18.45 0.79
N PRO A 129 10.10 -18.02 1.86
CA PRO A 129 8.69 -17.68 1.80
C PRO A 129 8.45 -16.53 0.80
N ARG A 130 7.70 -16.80 -0.25
CA ARG A 130 7.54 -15.84 -1.37
C ARG A 130 6.86 -14.53 -0.94
N LEU A 131 6.08 -14.55 0.15
CA LEU A 131 5.49 -13.35 0.75
C LEU A 131 6.53 -12.33 1.24
N THR A 132 7.79 -12.72 1.45
CA THR A 132 8.88 -11.79 1.78
C THR A 132 9.05 -10.69 0.74
N THR A 133 8.81 -10.99 -0.55
CA THR A 133 8.97 -10.03 -1.64
C THR A 133 7.88 -8.96 -1.68
N PRO A 134 6.56 -9.27 -1.66
CA PRO A 134 5.51 -8.24 -1.55
C PRO A 134 5.64 -7.40 -0.28
N ILE A 135 5.94 -8.04 0.87
CA ILE A 135 6.13 -7.32 2.12
C ILE A 135 7.32 -6.36 2.04
N SER A 136 8.46 -6.79 1.49
CA SER A 136 9.61 -5.89 1.31
C SER A 136 9.31 -4.71 0.40
N GLN A 137 8.46 -4.90 -0.60
CA GLN A 137 8.06 -3.83 -1.52
C GLN A 137 7.18 -2.78 -0.82
N VAL A 138 6.23 -3.23 -0.02
CA VAL A 138 5.37 -2.33 0.78
C VAL A 138 6.17 -1.59 1.85
N LEU A 139 7.13 -2.26 2.51
CA LEU A 139 8.03 -1.59 3.45
C LEU A 139 8.95 -0.56 2.75
N THR A 140 9.37 -0.82 1.51
CA THR A 140 10.09 0.18 0.71
C THR A 140 9.21 1.39 0.42
N SER A 141 7.93 1.16 0.07
CA SER A 141 6.94 2.24 -0.12
C SER A 141 6.69 3.03 1.17
N LEU A 142 6.72 2.37 2.32
CA LEU A 142 6.60 3.02 3.63
C LEU A 142 7.78 3.96 3.92
N ILE A 143 9.01 3.59 3.56
CA ILE A 143 10.17 4.49 3.67
C ILE A 143 9.97 5.73 2.80
N ASN A 144 9.53 5.57 1.55
CA ASN A 144 9.22 6.68 0.66
C ASN A 144 8.12 7.58 1.23
N PHE A 145 7.06 6.97 1.82
CA PHE A 145 6.01 7.71 2.51
C PHE A 145 6.56 8.55 3.66
N PHE A 146 7.43 8.01 4.50
CA PHE A 146 8.02 8.79 5.60
C PHE A 146 8.82 9.99 5.11
N ILE A 147 9.56 9.87 4.01
CA ILE A 147 10.28 11.00 3.41
C ILE A 147 9.28 12.08 2.94
N GLN A 148 8.20 11.67 2.27
CA GLN A 148 7.13 12.58 1.83
C GLN A 148 6.39 13.20 3.02
N PHE A 149 6.16 12.40 4.07
CA PHE A 149 5.49 12.86 5.29
C PHE A 149 6.33 13.92 6.03
N VAL A 150 7.64 13.75 6.10
CA VAL A 150 8.53 14.80 6.64
C VAL A 150 8.42 16.09 5.83
N MET A 151 8.41 16.01 4.50
CA MET A 151 8.16 17.15 3.63
C MET A 151 6.80 17.80 3.91
N TYR A 152 5.74 16.98 4.05
CA TYR A 152 4.41 17.45 4.41
C TYR A 152 4.42 18.22 5.74
N ILE A 153 5.07 17.69 6.77
CA ILE A 153 5.19 18.34 8.09
C ILE A 153 5.93 19.67 7.99
N LEU A 154 6.98 19.79 7.18
CA LEU A 154 7.69 21.07 6.99
C LEU A 154 6.77 22.14 6.41
N PHE A 155 5.98 21.81 5.38
CA PHE A 155 4.98 22.74 4.84
C PHE A 155 3.86 23.02 5.85
N TRP A 156 3.41 22.00 6.58
CA TRP A 156 2.41 22.17 7.62
C TRP A 156 2.87 23.18 8.70
N VAL A 157 4.10 23.04 9.20
CA VAL A 157 4.70 23.98 10.17
C VAL A 157 4.77 25.39 9.59
N TYR A 158 5.20 25.52 8.33
CA TYR A 158 5.24 26.83 7.65
C TYR A 158 3.85 27.50 7.64
N PHE A 159 2.80 26.79 7.25
CA PHE A 159 1.45 27.34 7.22
C PHE A 159 0.87 27.58 8.62
N ALA A 160 1.18 26.74 9.60
CA ALA A 160 0.76 26.95 10.99
C ALA A 160 1.36 28.22 11.58
N VAL A 161 2.65 28.51 11.32
CA VAL A 161 3.34 29.71 11.79
C VAL A 161 2.86 30.99 11.06
N THR A 162 2.47 30.87 9.79
CA THR A 162 1.92 32.01 9.01
C THR A 162 0.47 32.34 9.36
N GLY A 163 -0.13 31.67 10.33
CA GLY A 163 -1.47 31.99 10.83
C GLY A 163 -2.61 31.52 9.96
N SER A 164 -2.40 30.46 9.15
CA SER A 164 -3.40 29.89 8.23
C SER A 164 -4.52 29.09 8.93
N GLY A 165 -4.59 29.08 10.25
CA GLY A 165 -5.65 28.41 11.01
C GLY A 165 -5.56 26.88 11.08
N VAL A 166 -4.55 26.28 10.45
CA VAL A 166 -4.33 24.82 10.52
C VAL A 166 -3.86 24.41 11.91
N HIS A 167 -4.46 23.36 12.45
CA HIS A 167 -4.13 22.86 13.78
C HIS A 167 -4.27 21.34 13.84
N LEU A 168 -3.47 20.71 14.69
CA LEU A 168 -3.60 19.30 14.97
C LEU A 168 -4.84 19.06 15.84
N THR A 169 -5.62 18.05 15.46
CA THR A 169 -6.76 17.59 16.25
C THR A 169 -6.42 16.30 16.99
N ALA A 170 -7.32 15.84 17.88
CA ALA A 170 -7.16 14.54 18.53
C ALA A 170 -7.05 13.37 17.52
N TRP A 171 -7.58 13.51 16.32
CA TRP A 171 -7.46 12.54 15.25
C TRP A 171 -6.03 12.38 14.70
N ALA A 172 -5.10 13.28 15.03
CA ALA A 172 -3.69 13.12 14.70
C ALA A 172 -3.08 11.83 15.29
N PHE A 173 -3.58 11.38 16.45
CA PHE A 173 -3.18 10.10 17.04
C PHE A 173 -3.65 8.88 16.22
N ALA A 174 -4.64 9.05 15.36
CA ALA A 174 -5.11 7.99 14.46
C ALA A 174 -4.26 7.89 13.17
N VAL A 175 -3.44 8.89 12.85
CA VAL A 175 -2.62 8.89 11.62
C VAL A 175 -1.72 7.65 11.50
N PRO A 176 -1.02 7.17 12.53
CA PRO A 176 -0.24 5.93 12.42
C PRO A 176 -1.11 4.70 12.08
N LEU A 177 -2.34 4.64 12.62
CA LEU A 177 -3.29 3.57 12.33
C LEU A 177 -3.77 3.64 10.87
N VAL A 178 -4.05 4.85 10.37
CA VAL A 178 -4.39 5.10 8.97
C VAL A 178 -3.25 4.67 8.03
N VAL A 179 -2.02 4.99 8.37
CA VAL A 179 -0.84 4.58 7.57
C VAL A 179 -0.74 3.05 7.52
N LEU A 180 -0.96 2.38 8.65
CA LEU A 180 -1.00 0.92 8.74
C LEU A 180 -2.16 0.35 7.89
N GLU A 181 -3.35 0.92 7.98
CA GLU A 181 -4.51 0.51 7.18
C GLU A 181 -4.25 0.63 5.68
N VAL A 182 -3.76 1.78 5.22
CA VAL A 182 -3.41 2.04 3.81
C VAL A 182 -2.33 1.07 3.33
N MET A 183 -1.34 0.79 4.16
CA MET A 183 -0.29 -0.20 3.89
C MET A 183 -0.87 -1.60 3.68
N LEU A 184 -1.75 -2.04 4.58
CA LEU A 184 -2.39 -3.35 4.53
C LEU A 184 -3.37 -3.47 3.36
N LEU A 185 -4.17 -2.43 3.09
CA LEU A 185 -5.06 -2.38 1.94
C LEU A 185 -4.26 -2.45 0.63
N GLY A 186 -3.20 -1.65 0.52
CA GLY A 186 -2.30 -1.65 -0.64
C GLY A 186 -1.59 -3.00 -0.84
N LEU A 187 -1.16 -3.65 0.24
CA LEU A 187 -0.60 -5.00 0.21
C LEU A 187 -1.64 -6.02 -0.28
N GLY A 188 -2.84 -6.04 0.31
CA GLY A 188 -3.90 -6.97 -0.05
C GLY A 188 -4.30 -6.87 -1.52
N VAL A 189 -4.63 -5.66 -1.98
CA VAL A 189 -4.97 -5.38 -3.38
C VAL A 189 -3.78 -5.69 -4.30
N GLY A 190 -2.57 -5.29 -3.92
CA GLY A 190 -1.36 -5.54 -4.70
C GLY A 190 -1.05 -7.03 -4.86
N ILE A 191 -1.27 -7.86 -3.83
CA ILE A 191 -1.12 -9.32 -3.91
C ILE A 191 -2.18 -9.93 -4.85
N ILE A 192 -3.44 -9.48 -4.77
CA ILE A 192 -4.51 -9.93 -5.69
C ILE A 192 -4.10 -9.64 -7.13
N VAL A 193 -3.63 -8.42 -7.39
CA VAL A 193 -3.16 -8.01 -8.72
C VAL A 193 -1.94 -8.84 -9.15
N SER A 194 -0.96 -9.04 -8.25
CA SER A 194 0.23 -9.85 -8.52
C SER A 194 -0.12 -11.28 -8.93
N ALA A 195 -1.16 -11.82 -8.31
CA ALA A 195 -1.71 -13.12 -8.66
C ALA A 195 -2.25 -13.16 -10.10
N LEU A 196 -2.94 -12.11 -10.53
CA LEU A 196 -3.50 -12.00 -11.88
C LEU A 196 -2.43 -11.71 -12.95
N THR A 197 -1.45 -10.85 -12.65
CA THR A 197 -0.36 -10.47 -13.56
C THR A 197 0.60 -11.62 -13.86
N THR A 198 0.65 -12.62 -13.01
CA THR A 198 1.42 -13.85 -13.26
C THR A 198 0.93 -14.56 -14.51
N LYS A 199 -0.37 -14.55 -14.78
CA LYS A 199 -0.98 -15.17 -15.97
C LYS A 199 -1.04 -14.23 -17.17
N TYR A 200 -1.30 -12.93 -16.91
CA TYR A 200 -1.51 -11.91 -17.95
C TYR A 200 -0.62 -10.70 -17.66
N ARG A 201 0.53 -10.60 -18.32
CA ARG A 201 1.55 -9.56 -18.06
C ARG A 201 1.09 -8.14 -18.38
N ASP A 202 0.18 -7.98 -19.31
CA ASP A 202 -0.42 -6.69 -19.70
C ASP A 202 -1.33 -6.08 -18.61
N LEU A 203 -1.86 -6.92 -17.70
CA LEU A 203 -2.64 -6.43 -16.54
C LEU A 203 -1.84 -5.49 -15.63
N ALA A 204 -0.52 -5.60 -15.57
CA ALA A 204 0.31 -4.67 -14.81
C ALA A 204 0.15 -3.22 -15.31
N ILE A 205 0.09 -3.03 -16.63
CA ILE A 205 -0.14 -1.72 -17.26
C ILE A 205 -1.56 -1.24 -16.96
N ALA A 206 -2.55 -2.11 -17.19
CA ALA A 206 -3.96 -1.81 -16.94
C ALA A 206 -4.21 -1.41 -15.47
N VAL A 207 -3.56 -2.11 -14.52
CA VAL A 207 -3.68 -1.80 -13.09
C VAL A 207 -3.05 -0.46 -12.75
N SER A 208 -1.86 -0.15 -13.25
CA SER A 208 -1.23 1.16 -13.02
C SER A 208 -2.11 2.30 -13.50
N PHE A 209 -2.73 2.15 -14.68
CA PHE A 209 -3.70 3.11 -15.20
C PHE A 209 -4.98 3.14 -14.35
N GLY A 210 -5.51 1.97 -13.96
CA GLY A 210 -6.69 1.86 -13.10
C GLY A 210 -6.48 2.52 -11.73
N VAL A 211 -5.33 2.34 -11.11
CA VAL A 211 -4.97 3.03 -9.85
C VAL A 211 -4.91 4.54 -10.03
N GLN A 212 -4.39 5.02 -11.18
CA GLN A 212 -4.38 6.45 -11.46
C GLN A 212 -5.80 7.02 -11.63
N LEU A 213 -6.70 6.32 -12.31
CA LEU A 213 -8.11 6.71 -12.42
C LEU A 213 -8.82 6.65 -11.07
N TRP A 214 -8.52 5.65 -10.24
CA TRP A 214 -9.10 5.50 -8.91
C TRP A 214 -8.80 6.69 -8.00
N MET A 215 -7.67 7.38 -8.21
CA MET A 215 -7.35 8.62 -7.50
C MET A 215 -8.44 9.69 -7.66
N TYR A 216 -8.99 9.84 -8.88
CA TYR A 216 -10.03 10.82 -9.15
C TYR A 216 -11.40 10.43 -8.63
N ILE A 217 -11.63 9.14 -8.34
CA ILE A 217 -12.83 8.63 -7.67
C ILE A 217 -12.64 8.64 -6.13
N SER A 218 -11.48 9.05 -5.64
CA SER A 218 -11.18 9.21 -4.22
C SER A 218 -11.17 10.69 -3.85
N PRO A 219 -11.49 11.06 -2.60
CA PRO A 219 -11.52 12.46 -2.16
C PRO A 219 -10.10 13.04 -1.99
N VAL A 220 -9.23 12.83 -3.00
CA VAL A 220 -7.86 13.37 -3.02
C VAL A 220 -7.87 14.82 -3.43
N VAL A 221 -8.70 15.16 -4.44
CA VAL A 221 -8.68 16.44 -5.14
C VAL A 221 -9.82 17.36 -4.68
N TYR A 222 -10.85 16.83 -4.08
CA TYR A 222 -12.01 17.57 -3.57
C TYR A 222 -12.41 17.04 -2.18
N PRO A 223 -13.01 17.87 -1.32
CA PRO A 223 -13.54 17.41 -0.05
C PRO A 223 -14.88 16.71 -0.25
N LEU A 224 -15.24 15.81 0.66
CA LEU A 224 -16.51 15.08 0.62
C LEU A 224 -17.73 16.02 0.76
N SER A 225 -17.55 17.15 1.44
CA SER A 225 -18.55 18.22 1.59
C SER A 225 -19.02 18.82 0.25
N SER A 226 -18.14 18.86 -0.76
CA SER A 226 -18.52 19.37 -2.11
C SER A 226 -19.59 18.51 -2.82
N LEU A 227 -19.88 17.33 -2.30
CA LEU A 227 -20.85 16.37 -2.90
C LEU A 227 -22.17 16.30 -2.13
N GLU A 228 -22.42 17.21 -1.19
CA GLU A 228 -23.66 17.22 -0.40
C GLU A 228 -24.93 17.35 -1.27
N ASP A 229 -24.84 18.11 -2.37
CA ASP A 229 -25.92 18.26 -3.33
C ASP A 229 -26.20 16.99 -4.18
N SER A 230 -25.35 15.98 -4.11
CA SER A 230 -25.42 14.76 -4.90
C SER A 230 -25.31 13.49 -4.05
N PRO A 231 -26.39 13.08 -3.35
CA PRO A 231 -26.34 11.94 -2.39
C PRO A 231 -25.84 10.63 -3.01
N ARG A 232 -26.11 10.41 -4.31
CA ARG A 232 -25.65 9.20 -5.01
C ARG A 232 -24.12 9.19 -5.18
N LEU A 233 -23.53 10.33 -5.56
CA LEU A 233 -22.07 10.45 -5.70
C LEU A 233 -21.38 10.34 -4.33
N GLN A 234 -21.96 10.99 -3.32
CA GLN A 234 -21.44 10.90 -1.95
C GLN A 234 -21.45 9.45 -1.44
N MET A 235 -22.55 8.70 -1.68
CA MET A 235 -22.63 7.27 -1.32
C MET A 235 -21.57 6.45 -2.05
N LEU A 236 -21.34 6.70 -3.33
CA LEU A 236 -20.33 6.00 -4.14
C LEU A 236 -18.91 6.29 -3.62
N MET A 237 -18.63 7.53 -3.19
CA MET A 237 -17.38 7.90 -2.55
C MET A 237 -17.18 7.23 -1.19
N ARG A 238 -18.26 7.10 -0.40
CA ARG A 238 -18.21 6.41 0.89
C ARG A 238 -17.94 4.90 0.76
N LEU A 239 -18.34 4.29 -0.37
CA LEU A 239 -18.02 2.88 -0.69
C LEU A 239 -16.54 2.69 -1.11
N ASN A 240 -15.82 3.76 -1.34
CA ASN A 240 -14.39 3.68 -1.63
C ASN A 240 -13.60 3.50 -0.32
N PRO A 241 -12.83 2.40 -0.15
CA PRO A 241 -12.09 2.15 1.09
C PRO A 241 -11.01 3.17 1.38
N MET A 242 -10.54 3.93 0.38
CA MET A 242 -9.55 4.99 0.57
C MET A 242 -10.13 6.31 1.09
N THR A 243 -11.47 6.46 1.07
CA THR A 243 -12.12 7.69 1.53
C THR A 243 -11.86 7.94 3.01
N ALA A 244 -12.13 6.95 3.87
CA ALA A 244 -11.95 7.11 5.31
C ALA A 244 -10.49 7.40 5.71
N PRO A 245 -9.46 6.68 5.21
CA PRO A 245 -8.06 7.00 5.48
C PRO A 245 -7.66 8.43 5.10
N ILE A 246 -8.08 8.92 3.92
CA ILE A 246 -7.75 10.29 3.47
C ILE A 246 -8.42 11.33 4.36
N GLU A 247 -9.71 11.14 4.69
CA GLU A 247 -10.47 12.07 5.53
C GLU A 247 -9.93 12.11 6.97
N VAL A 248 -9.57 10.94 7.56
CA VAL A 248 -8.96 10.89 8.90
C VAL A 248 -7.59 11.57 8.91
N PHE A 249 -6.78 11.37 7.87
CA PHE A 249 -5.50 12.04 7.76
C PHE A 249 -5.66 13.57 7.71
N ARG A 250 -6.61 14.09 6.92
CA ARG A 250 -6.93 15.53 6.86
C ARG A 250 -7.49 16.05 8.18
N MET A 251 -8.47 15.34 8.76
CA MET A 251 -9.04 15.72 10.06
C MET A 251 -7.97 15.78 11.14
N GLY A 252 -7.03 14.84 11.16
CA GLY A 252 -5.92 14.80 12.12
C GLY A 252 -4.96 15.98 11.96
N THR A 253 -4.63 16.33 10.72
CA THR A 253 -3.56 17.28 10.43
C THR A 253 -4.04 18.71 10.08
N LEU A 254 -5.23 18.86 9.51
CA LEU A 254 -5.76 20.14 9.07
C LEU A 254 -6.95 20.64 9.90
N GLY A 255 -7.57 19.77 10.67
CA GLY A 255 -8.75 20.10 11.47
C GLY A 255 -10.05 20.24 10.68
N THR A 256 -10.04 19.94 9.40
CA THR A 256 -11.20 20.07 8.49
C THR A 256 -11.44 18.78 7.78
N SER A 257 -12.53 18.16 8.05
CA SER A 257 -13.11 17.00 7.35
C SER A 257 -14.24 16.41 8.17
N THR A 258 -15.10 15.59 7.57
CA THR A 258 -16.16 14.86 8.26
C THR A 258 -15.79 13.39 8.36
N VAL A 259 -15.34 12.98 9.54
CA VAL A 259 -15.02 11.57 9.79
C VAL A 259 -16.26 10.85 10.32
N GLU A 260 -16.78 9.91 9.55
CA GLU A 260 -17.86 9.03 9.99
C GLU A 260 -17.28 7.67 10.42
N VAL A 261 -17.57 7.27 11.66
CA VAL A 261 -17.09 5.98 12.22
C VAL A 261 -17.55 4.78 11.38
N GLY A 262 -18.72 4.86 10.75
CA GLY A 262 -19.23 3.83 9.86
C GLY A 262 -18.32 3.59 8.65
N ASN A 263 -17.80 4.67 8.05
CA ASN A 263 -16.87 4.59 6.91
C ASN A 263 -15.52 4.01 7.31
N LEU A 264 -15.04 4.29 8.54
CA LEU A 264 -13.81 3.70 9.07
C LEU A 264 -13.96 2.18 9.24
N ILE A 265 -15.05 1.75 9.87
CA ILE A 265 -15.32 0.31 10.05
C ILE A 265 -15.44 -0.39 8.69
N TYR A 266 -16.13 0.22 7.74
CA TYR A 266 -16.25 -0.31 6.37
C TYR A 266 -14.87 -0.46 5.71
N SER A 267 -14.03 0.58 5.76
CA SER A 267 -12.68 0.55 5.20
C SER A 267 -11.82 -0.56 5.83
N LEU A 268 -11.86 -0.72 7.14
CA LEU A 268 -11.16 -1.79 7.84
C LEU A 268 -11.65 -3.19 7.44
N ILE A 269 -12.98 -3.37 7.27
CA ILE A 269 -13.54 -4.63 6.80
C ILE A 269 -13.07 -4.95 5.38
N VAL A 270 -13.09 -3.96 4.48
CA VAL A 270 -12.61 -4.12 3.10
C VAL A 270 -11.12 -4.43 3.07
N THR A 271 -10.34 -3.76 3.92
CA THR A 271 -8.89 -4.03 4.08
C THR A 271 -8.64 -5.47 4.54
N ALA A 272 -9.35 -5.93 5.55
CA ALA A 272 -9.24 -7.30 6.04
C ALA A 272 -9.65 -8.32 4.96
N ALA A 273 -10.75 -8.05 4.24
CA ALA A 273 -11.21 -8.89 3.14
C ALA A 273 -10.18 -8.95 2.00
N ALA A 274 -9.61 -7.80 1.60
CA ALA A 274 -8.58 -7.73 0.56
C ALA A 274 -7.32 -8.51 0.95
N LEU A 275 -6.88 -8.41 2.21
CA LEU A 275 -5.75 -9.20 2.72
C LEU A 275 -6.02 -10.69 2.70
N VAL A 276 -7.16 -11.13 3.23
CA VAL A 276 -7.53 -12.55 3.26
C VAL A 276 -7.62 -13.11 1.84
N LEU A 277 -8.32 -12.43 0.95
CA LEU A 277 -8.43 -12.83 -0.46
C LEU A 277 -7.05 -12.83 -1.14
N GLY A 278 -6.24 -11.80 -0.90
CA GLY A 278 -4.88 -11.70 -1.43
C GLY A 278 -4.02 -12.89 -1.02
N VAL A 279 -3.99 -13.21 0.27
CA VAL A 279 -3.22 -14.33 0.81
C VAL A 279 -3.70 -15.67 0.25
N VAL A 280 -5.01 -15.90 0.17
CA VAL A 280 -5.58 -17.13 -0.41
C VAL A 280 -5.21 -17.31 -1.88
N LEU A 281 -5.36 -16.25 -2.68
CA LEU A 281 -4.98 -16.27 -4.09
C LEU A 281 -3.49 -16.47 -4.27
N PHE A 282 -2.67 -15.82 -3.44
CA PHE A 282 -1.23 -15.94 -3.45
C PHE A 282 -0.78 -17.39 -3.19
N SER A 283 -1.30 -18.00 -2.12
CA SER A 283 -1.00 -19.40 -1.77
C SER A 283 -1.37 -20.39 -2.89
N ARG A 284 -2.42 -20.08 -3.65
CA ARG A 284 -2.87 -20.90 -4.77
C ARG A 284 -1.92 -20.79 -5.98
N ILE A 285 -1.48 -19.57 -6.30
CA ILE A 285 -0.60 -19.31 -7.43
C ILE A 285 0.82 -19.74 -7.12
N GLU A 286 1.27 -19.60 -5.90
CA GLU A 286 2.57 -20.09 -5.46
C GLU A 286 2.79 -21.56 -5.80
N LYS A 287 1.75 -22.39 -5.69
CA LYS A 287 1.80 -23.83 -6.03
C LYS A 287 1.89 -24.08 -7.52
N THR A 288 1.21 -23.26 -8.33
CA THR A 288 1.11 -23.48 -9.80
C THR A 288 2.21 -22.71 -10.56
N PHE A 289 2.90 -21.76 -9.92
CA PHE A 289 3.89 -20.90 -10.57
C PHE A 289 5.08 -21.67 -11.15
N MET A 290 5.53 -22.75 -10.49
CA MET A 290 6.65 -23.57 -10.97
C MET A 290 6.29 -24.41 -12.20
N ASP A 291 5.00 -24.61 -12.45
CA ASP A 291 4.52 -25.39 -13.61
C ASP A 291 4.30 -24.50 -14.84
N THR A 292 4.33 -23.15 -14.68
CA THR A 292 3.98 -22.18 -15.72
C THR A 292 5.16 -21.31 -16.19
N VAL A 293 6.30 -21.37 -15.53
CA VAL A 293 7.56 -20.66 -15.86
C VAL A 293 8.67 -21.63 -16.14
#